data_e0deed94a04c540802234fcfa3bec620
#
_entry.id   e0deed94a04c540802234fcfa3bec620
#
_cell.length_a   1.000
_cell.length_b   1.000
_cell.length_c   1.000
_cell.angle_alpha   90.00
_cell.angle_beta   90.00
_cell.angle_gamma   90.00
#
_symmetry.space_group_name_H-M   'P 1'
#
loop_
_entity.id
_entity.type
_entity.pdbx_description
1 polymer ?
#
loop_
_entity_poly.entity_id
_entity_poly.type
_entity_poly.pdbx_seq_one_letter_code
_entity_poly.pdbx_strand_id
1 'polypeptide(L)'
;VQLIMEIGDGFSSAQGFDINDVIFNTIGAGIGMLLDGFPVLDRMFALQWEYVPTKKFRKSFEKNGGGDFFTDYSGQKYLLVTKLGGIPYLSLTPLRYVNIDFGYYSRGFYNSYFDRDTRNIYIGVSLNYTIAFGDILPSGYTSSTLQSFFNHYHPPFDIEVKDWELTSAKNM
;
A
#
# COMPACT_ATOMS: atom_id res chain seq x y z
N VAL A 1 11.11 10.70 12.60
CA VAL A 1 10.98 9.45 13.40
C VAL A 1 11.74 8.31 12.71
N GLN A 2 11.50 8.02 11.42
CA GLN A 2 12.15 6.91 10.71
C GLN A 2 13.68 6.99 10.67
N LEU A 3 14.25 8.16 10.38
CA LEU A 3 15.72 8.34 10.40
C LEU A 3 16.33 8.01 11.77
N ILE A 4 15.61 8.30 12.85
CA ILE A 4 16.07 7.96 14.22
C ILE A 4 16.00 6.45 14.44
N MET A 5 14.99 5.78 13.88
CA MET A 5 14.89 4.31 13.94
C MET A 5 16.02 3.65 13.16
N GLU A 6 16.31 4.09 11.94
CA GLU A 6 17.41 3.59 11.11
C GLU A 6 18.78 3.80 11.78
N ILE A 7 18.99 4.95 12.44
CA ILE A 7 20.22 5.18 13.23
C ILE A 7 20.26 4.21 14.41
N GLY A 8 19.12 3.95 15.08
CA GLY A 8 19.02 2.97 16.16
C GLY A 8 19.32 1.55 15.67
N ASP A 9 18.79 1.17 14.52
CA ASP A 9 19.01 -0.15 13.89
C ASP A 9 20.48 -0.33 13.48
N GLY A 10 21.18 0.74 13.09
CA GLY A 10 22.61 0.73 12.81
C GLY A 10 23.48 0.36 14.02
N PHE A 11 22.98 0.51 15.25
CA PHE A 11 23.64 0.01 16.47
C PHE A 11 23.23 -1.42 16.84
N SER A 12 22.27 -2.00 16.12
CA SER A 12 21.83 -3.38 16.34
C SER A 12 22.64 -4.36 15.50
N SER A 13 23.24 -5.35 16.13
CA SER A 13 23.95 -6.42 15.43
C SER A 13 23.04 -7.31 14.58
N ALA A 14 21.74 -7.21 14.74
CA ALA A 14 20.74 -8.04 14.06
C ALA A 14 20.12 -7.38 12.82
N GLN A 15 20.07 -6.04 12.77
CA GLN A 15 19.33 -5.31 11.72
C GLN A 15 20.25 -4.49 10.81
N GLY A 16 21.20 -3.74 11.34
CA GLY A 16 22.14 -2.94 10.56
C GLY A 16 21.49 -1.70 9.89
N PHE A 17 22.33 -0.73 9.53
CA PHE A 17 21.91 0.47 8.80
C PHE A 17 21.85 0.20 7.30
N ASP A 18 20.67 0.39 6.67
CA ASP A 18 20.53 0.32 5.22
C ASP A 18 20.19 1.70 4.63
N ILE A 19 21.13 2.23 3.84
CA ILE A 19 20.96 3.52 3.17
C ILE A 19 19.78 3.52 2.19
N ASN A 20 19.45 2.36 1.61
CA ASN A 20 18.30 2.26 0.69
C ASN A 20 17.00 2.47 1.44
N ASP A 21 16.88 1.95 2.66
CA ASP A 21 15.70 2.15 3.50
C ASP A 21 15.53 3.64 3.84
N VAL A 22 16.61 4.35 4.16
CA VAL A 22 16.57 5.81 4.36
C VAL A 22 16.11 6.54 3.10
N ILE A 23 16.64 6.16 1.94
CA ILE A 23 16.28 6.80 0.66
C ILE A 23 14.79 6.56 0.35
N PHE A 24 14.33 5.31 0.40
CA PHE A 24 12.93 5.00 0.08
C PHE A 24 11.95 5.60 1.08
N ASN A 25 12.27 5.60 2.36
CA ASN A 25 11.47 6.24 3.39
C ASN A 25 11.39 7.77 3.20
N THR A 26 12.52 8.40 2.81
CA THR A 26 12.56 9.83 2.52
C THR A 26 11.72 10.18 1.29
N ILE A 27 11.81 9.39 0.22
CA ILE A 27 10.99 9.55 -0.99
C ILE A 27 9.51 9.38 -0.64
N GLY A 28 9.14 8.33 0.10
CA GLY A 28 7.76 8.09 0.52
C GLY A 28 7.19 9.22 1.36
N ALA A 29 7.97 9.71 2.34
CA ALA A 29 7.58 10.86 3.15
C ALA A 29 7.44 12.14 2.29
N GLY A 30 8.35 12.36 1.34
CA GLY A 30 8.28 13.48 0.41
C GLY A 30 7.03 13.46 -0.46
N ILE A 31 6.67 12.29 -1.00
CA ILE A 31 5.43 12.13 -1.78
C ILE A 31 4.21 12.37 -0.88
N GLY A 32 4.18 11.81 0.34
CA GLY A 32 3.11 12.05 1.30
C GLY A 32 2.93 13.56 1.59
N MET A 33 4.02 14.26 1.88
CA MET A 33 3.99 15.72 2.10
C MET A 33 3.50 16.51 0.88
N LEU A 34 3.85 16.07 -0.34
CA LEU A 34 3.35 16.70 -1.56
C LEU A 34 1.84 16.49 -1.73
N LEU A 35 1.35 15.27 -1.48
CA LEU A 35 -0.09 14.99 -1.55
C LEU A 35 -0.86 15.81 -0.50
N ASP A 36 -0.41 15.82 0.74
CA ASP A 36 -1.07 16.56 1.83
C ASP A 36 -0.98 18.09 1.63
N GLY A 37 0.13 18.57 1.06
CA GLY A 37 0.36 20.00 0.85
C GLY A 37 -0.40 20.61 -0.33
N PHE A 38 -0.82 19.79 -1.28
CA PHE A 38 -1.52 20.23 -2.50
C PHE A 38 -2.89 19.57 -2.63
N PRO A 39 -3.99 20.24 -2.24
CA PRO A 39 -5.35 19.68 -2.26
C PRO A 39 -5.80 19.13 -3.62
N VAL A 40 -5.22 19.63 -4.71
CA VAL A 40 -5.49 19.10 -6.07
C VAL A 40 -4.89 17.71 -6.22
N LEU A 41 -3.67 17.50 -5.75
CA LEU A 41 -2.98 16.21 -5.82
C LEU A 41 -3.66 15.19 -4.90
N ASP A 42 -3.98 15.59 -3.66
CA ASP A 42 -4.69 14.72 -2.71
C ASP A 42 -6.06 14.26 -3.24
N ARG A 43 -6.78 15.13 -3.97
CA ARG A 43 -8.02 14.72 -4.64
C ARG A 43 -7.80 13.68 -5.72
N MET A 44 -6.69 13.78 -6.47
CA MET A 44 -6.43 12.95 -7.66
C MET A 44 -5.65 11.68 -7.32
N PHE A 45 -4.81 11.72 -6.31
CA PHE A 45 -3.90 10.62 -5.98
C PHE A 45 -4.00 10.22 -4.52
N ALA A 46 -3.65 8.98 -4.23
CA ALA A 46 -3.44 8.50 -2.87
C ALA A 46 -2.34 7.44 -2.85
N LEU A 47 -1.57 7.40 -1.76
CA LEU A 47 -0.73 6.25 -1.45
C LEU A 47 -1.53 5.36 -0.52
N GLN A 48 -1.79 4.14 -0.96
CA GLN A 48 -2.57 3.18 -0.19
C GLN A 48 -1.77 1.92 0.09
N TRP A 49 -2.12 1.28 1.19
CA TRP A 49 -1.57 0.02 1.62
C TRP A 49 -2.68 -1.02 1.73
N GLU A 50 -2.47 -2.17 1.11
CA GLU A 50 -3.33 -3.33 1.21
C GLU A 50 -2.63 -4.43 1.99
N TYR A 51 -3.36 -5.12 2.85
CA TYR A 51 -2.84 -6.25 3.57
C TYR A 51 -3.82 -7.43 3.57
N VAL A 52 -3.34 -8.56 3.07
CA VAL A 52 -4.04 -9.83 3.15
C VAL A 52 -3.11 -10.84 3.81
N PRO A 53 -3.41 -11.29 5.04
CA PRO A 53 -2.55 -12.22 5.76
C PRO A 53 -2.23 -13.47 4.98
N THR A 54 -0.94 -13.82 4.86
CA THR A 54 -0.53 -15.06 4.19
C THR A 54 -1.00 -16.30 4.96
N LYS A 55 -1.09 -17.43 4.28
CA LYS A 55 -1.42 -18.73 4.93
C LYS A 55 -0.42 -19.08 6.04
N LYS A 56 0.86 -18.71 5.84
CA LYS A 56 1.93 -18.95 6.83
C LYS A 56 1.71 -18.08 8.07
N PHE A 57 1.43 -16.81 7.87
CA PHE A 57 1.15 -15.88 8.98
C PHE A 57 -0.06 -16.37 9.80
N ARG A 58 -1.17 -16.71 9.12
CA ARG A 58 -2.38 -17.22 9.80
C ARG A 58 -2.10 -18.47 10.65
N LYS A 59 -1.35 -19.45 10.10
CA LYS A 59 -0.96 -20.65 10.83
C LYS A 59 -0.04 -20.34 12.02
N SER A 60 0.89 -19.39 11.87
CA SER A 60 1.76 -18.97 12.96
C SER A 60 0.97 -18.28 14.07
N PHE A 61 0.02 -17.44 13.70
CA PHE A 61 -0.88 -16.75 14.65
C PHE A 61 -1.74 -17.75 15.44
N GLU A 62 -2.33 -18.74 14.74
CA GLU A 62 -3.12 -19.81 15.37
C GLU A 62 -2.29 -20.65 16.35
N LYS A 63 -1.03 -20.95 16.00
CA LYS A 63 -0.16 -21.83 16.82
C LYS A 63 0.44 -21.10 18.01
N ASN A 64 0.85 -19.85 17.86
CA ASN A 64 1.67 -19.11 18.83
C ASN A 64 0.88 -17.99 19.54
N GLY A 65 -0.37 -17.76 19.15
CA GLY A 65 -1.22 -16.70 19.73
C GLY A 65 -0.77 -15.29 19.39
N GLY A 66 0.14 -15.11 18.41
CA GLY A 66 0.64 -13.80 18.00
C GLY A 66 1.47 -13.85 16.74
N GLY A 67 1.64 -12.69 16.10
CA GLY A 67 2.47 -12.50 14.94
C GLY A 67 2.55 -11.00 14.62
N ASP A 68 3.67 -10.60 14.05
CA ASP A 68 3.85 -9.23 13.59
C ASP A 68 3.49 -9.15 12.10
N PHE A 69 2.35 -8.49 11.80
CA PHE A 69 1.87 -8.35 10.42
C PHE A 69 2.80 -7.46 9.56
N PHE A 70 3.64 -6.63 10.18
CA PHE A 70 4.64 -5.85 9.45
C PHE A 70 5.73 -6.73 8.86
N THR A 71 5.97 -7.92 9.42
CA THR A 71 6.94 -8.88 8.90
C THR A 71 6.37 -9.82 7.84
N ASP A 72 5.05 -9.80 7.62
CA ASP A 72 4.39 -10.59 6.56
C ASP A 72 4.43 -9.87 5.20
N TYR A 73 5.64 -9.57 4.71
CA TYR A 73 5.85 -8.82 3.46
C TYR A 73 5.11 -9.39 2.26
N SER A 74 4.94 -10.71 2.21
CA SER A 74 4.20 -11.36 1.12
C SER A 74 2.69 -11.16 1.18
N GLY A 75 2.18 -10.64 2.30
CA GLY A 75 0.78 -10.27 2.48
C GLY A 75 0.48 -8.82 2.11
N GLN A 76 1.50 -8.02 1.87
CA GLN A 76 1.38 -6.57 1.66
C GLN A 76 1.41 -6.21 0.18
N LYS A 77 0.63 -5.18 -0.18
CA LYS A 77 0.74 -4.45 -1.44
C LYS A 77 0.80 -2.95 -1.16
N TYR A 78 1.56 -2.25 -1.96
CA TYR A 78 1.71 -0.79 -1.91
C TYR A 78 1.19 -0.22 -3.22
N LEU A 79 0.30 0.76 -3.15
CA LEU A 79 -0.40 1.27 -4.32
C LEU A 79 -0.28 2.79 -4.43
N LEU A 80 0.02 3.24 -5.64
CA LEU A 80 -0.30 4.59 -6.05
C LEU A 80 -1.65 4.55 -6.76
N VAL A 81 -2.65 5.14 -6.15
CA VAL A 81 -4.03 5.13 -6.63
C VAL A 81 -4.34 6.45 -7.30
N THR A 82 -4.85 6.40 -8.54
CA THR A 82 -5.37 7.55 -9.25
C THR A 82 -6.89 7.57 -9.14
N LYS A 83 -7.42 8.51 -8.38
CA LYS A 83 -8.86 8.68 -8.13
C LYS A 83 -9.50 9.44 -9.29
N LEU A 84 -10.26 8.78 -10.17
CA LEU A 84 -10.91 9.45 -11.31
C LEU A 84 -11.91 10.52 -10.85
N GLY A 85 -12.50 10.34 -9.67
CA GLY A 85 -13.37 11.35 -9.06
C GLY A 85 -12.68 12.66 -8.67
N GLY A 86 -11.36 12.68 -8.58
CA GLY A 86 -10.57 13.89 -8.37
C GLY A 86 -10.39 14.75 -9.64
N ILE A 87 -10.64 14.16 -10.80
CA ILE A 87 -10.53 14.84 -12.10
C ILE A 87 -11.82 15.63 -12.36
N PRO A 88 -11.76 16.96 -12.60
CA PRO A 88 -12.96 17.83 -12.63
C PRO A 88 -14.09 17.35 -13.55
N TYR A 89 -13.74 16.88 -14.76
CA TYR A 89 -14.77 16.43 -15.72
C TYR A 89 -15.34 15.04 -15.37
N LEU A 90 -14.55 14.18 -14.76
CA LEU A 90 -14.97 12.81 -14.38
C LEU A 90 -15.74 12.80 -13.06
N SER A 91 -15.54 13.79 -12.21
CA SER A 91 -16.24 13.93 -10.92
C SER A 91 -17.77 14.01 -11.04
N LEU A 92 -18.28 14.43 -12.19
CA LEU A 92 -19.72 14.53 -12.49
C LEU A 92 -20.29 13.28 -13.15
N THR A 93 -19.48 12.27 -13.40
CA THR A 93 -19.87 11.02 -14.05
C THR A 93 -19.81 9.85 -13.07
N PRO A 94 -20.40 8.67 -13.38
CA PRO A 94 -20.23 7.46 -12.58
C PRO A 94 -18.77 7.02 -12.43
N LEU A 95 -17.87 7.44 -13.31
CA LEU A 95 -16.44 7.16 -13.20
C LEU A 95 -15.78 7.75 -11.94
N ARG A 96 -16.45 8.68 -11.24
CA ARG A 96 -16.00 9.20 -9.94
C ARG A 96 -15.77 8.10 -8.89
N TYR A 97 -16.47 6.99 -9.01
CA TYR A 97 -16.35 5.84 -8.10
C TYR A 97 -15.22 4.86 -8.50
N VAL A 98 -14.49 5.17 -9.56
CA VAL A 98 -13.45 4.28 -10.09
C VAL A 98 -12.08 4.87 -9.80
N ASN A 99 -11.18 4.00 -9.37
CA ASN A 99 -9.74 4.29 -9.28
C ASN A 99 -8.99 3.48 -10.33
N ILE A 100 -7.82 4.00 -10.73
CA ILE A 100 -6.79 3.25 -11.45
C ILE A 100 -5.63 3.05 -10.47
N ASP A 101 -5.24 1.79 -10.27
CA ASP A 101 -4.28 1.39 -9.27
C ASP A 101 -2.97 0.97 -9.93
N PHE A 102 -1.86 1.52 -9.44
CA PHE A 102 -0.51 1.09 -9.77
C PHE A 102 0.08 0.46 -8.52
N GLY A 103 0.18 -0.85 -8.51
CA GLY A 103 0.57 -1.58 -7.33
C GLY A 103 1.95 -2.22 -7.44
N TYR A 104 2.61 -2.34 -6.29
CA TYR A 104 3.82 -3.12 -6.10
C TYR A 104 3.61 -4.10 -4.95
N TYR A 105 4.01 -5.35 -5.17
CA TYR A 105 3.99 -6.36 -4.13
C TYR A 105 5.11 -7.38 -4.30
N SER A 106 5.41 -8.09 -3.22
CA SER A 106 6.36 -9.18 -3.22
C SER A 106 5.70 -10.49 -2.78
N ARG A 107 6.22 -11.62 -3.26
CA ARG A 107 5.79 -12.95 -2.85
C ARG A 107 7.02 -13.83 -2.59
N GLY A 108 6.85 -14.86 -1.75
CA GLY A 108 7.90 -15.83 -1.47
C GLY A 108 8.80 -15.48 -0.30
N PHE A 109 8.80 -14.24 0.18
CA PHE A 109 9.63 -13.81 1.31
C PHE A 109 9.32 -14.64 2.57
N TYR A 110 10.36 -15.12 3.24
CA TYR A 110 10.31 -16.01 4.41
C TYR A 110 9.80 -17.43 4.14
N ASN A 111 9.69 -17.85 2.89
CA ASN A 111 9.28 -19.20 2.60
C ASN A 111 10.44 -19.98 1.97
N SER A 112 11.20 -20.69 2.79
CA SER A 112 12.27 -21.59 2.34
C SER A 112 11.77 -22.77 1.44
N TYR A 113 10.46 -22.85 1.23
CA TYR A 113 9.82 -23.85 0.36
C TYR A 113 9.47 -23.33 -1.04
N PHE A 114 9.62 -22.02 -1.31
CA PHE A 114 9.46 -21.46 -2.65
C PHE A 114 10.83 -21.06 -3.17
N ASP A 115 11.24 -21.65 -4.26
CA ASP A 115 12.56 -21.46 -4.91
C ASP A 115 12.78 -20.02 -5.44
N ARG A 116 11.81 -19.11 -5.32
CA ARG A 116 11.90 -17.76 -5.84
C ARG A 116 11.13 -16.73 -5.02
N ASP A 117 11.85 -15.71 -4.60
CA ASP A 117 11.24 -14.44 -4.20
C ASP A 117 10.86 -13.67 -5.46
N THR A 118 9.58 -13.34 -5.61
CA THR A 118 9.11 -12.53 -6.74
C THR A 118 8.76 -11.13 -6.30
N ARG A 119 9.01 -10.18 -7.17
CA ARG A 119 8.59 -8.79 -7.05
C ARG A 119 7.74 -8.48 -8.26
N ASN A 120 6.57 -7.93 -8.01
CA ASN A 120 5.57 -7.72 -9.02
C ASN A 120 5.10 -6.27 -9.03
N ILE A 121 4.85 -5.75 -10.21
CA ILE A 121 4.10 -4.51 -10.40
C ILE A 121 2.85 -4.82 -11.18
N TYR A 122 1.75 -4.16 -10.87
CA TYR A 122 0.51 -4.36 -11.60
C TYR A 122 -0.25 -3.06 -11.84
N ILE A 123 -1.14 -3.11 -12.81
CA ILE A 123 -2.16 -2.09 -13.03
C ILE A 123 -3.51 -2.75 -12.76
N GLY A 124 -4.32 -2.10 -11.94
CA GLY A 124 -5.64 -2.55 -11.56
C GLY A 124 -6.68 -1.45 -11.63
N VAL A 125 -7.89 -1.85 -11.33
CA VAL A 125 -9.05 -0.96 -11.20
C VAL A 125 -9.77 -1.32 -9.91
N SER A 126 -10.07 -0.32 -9.09
CA SER A 126 -10.79 -0.50 -7.83
C SER A 126 -11.92 0.50 -7.65
N LEU A 127 -12.72 0.28 -6.60
CA LEU A 127 -13.76 1.21 -6.19
C LEU A 127 -13.16 2.35 -5.34
N ASN A 128 -13.56 3.57 -5.64
CA ASN A 128 -13.24 4.73 -4.80
C ASN A 128 -14.11 4.74 -3.53
N TYR A 129 -13.68 4.02 -2.51
CA TYR A 129 -14.40 3.91 -1.24
C TYR A 129 -14.53 5.25 -0.52
N THR A 130 -13.55 6.14 -0.68
CA THR A 130 -13.59 7.48 -0.08
C THR A 130 -14.82 8.27 -0.56
N ILE A 131 -15.06 8.28 -1.86
CA ILE A 131 -16.23 8.94 -2.45
C ILE A 131 -17.51 8.15 -2.16
N ALA A 132 -17.47 6.84 -2.33
CA ALA A 132 -18.65 6.00 -2.11
C ALA A 132 -19.21 6.14 -0.69
N PHE A 133 -18.36 6.13 0.34
CA PHE A 133 -18.79 6.35 1.72
C PHE A 133 -19.18 7.82 1.99
N GLY A 134 -18.53 8.77 1.32
CA GLY A 134 -18.92 10.18 1.42
C GLY A 134 -20.34 10.46 0.92
N ASP A 135 -20.77 9.75 -0.12
CA ASP A 135 -22.10 9.93 -0.71
C ASP A 135 -23.20 9.15 0.03
N ILE A 136 -22.86 7.98 0.59
CA ILE A 136 -23.85 7.09 1.25
C ILE A 136 -24.07 7.49 2.71
N LEU A 137 -23.03 7.93 3.41
CA LEU A 137 -23.11 8.23 4.83
C LEU A 137 -23.47 9.69 5.07
N PRO A 138 -24.32 9.99 6.07
CA PRO A 138 -24.53 11.36 6.50
C PRO A 138 -23.23 12.06 6.86
N SER A 139 -23.12 13.35 6.55
CA SER A 139 -21.96 14.15 6.93
C SER A 139 -21.77 14.13 8.45
N GLY A 140 -20.57 13.82 8.90
CA GLY A 140 -20.24 13.75 10.31
C GLY A 140 -18.87 13.12 10.58
N TYR A 141 -18.51 13.01 11.85
CA TYR A 141 -17.21 12.47 12.28
C TYR A 141 -16.95 11.06 11.75
N THR A 142 -17.93 10.17 11.79
CA THR A 142 -17.80 8.79 11.29
C THR A 142 -17.54 8.75 9.80
N SER A 143 -18.24 9.59 9.01
CA SER A 143 -18.02 9.68 7.57
C SER A 143 -16.61 10.18 7.24
N SER A 144 -16.16 11.23 7.88
CA SER A 144 -14.80 11.78 7.66
C SER A 144 -13.70 10.81 8.08
N THR A 145 -13.88 10.08 9.17
CA THR A 145 -12.93 9.08 9.64
C THR A 145 -12.82 7.90 8.66
N LEU A 146 -13.94 7.41 8.15
CA LEU A 146 -13.94 6.34 7.14
C LEU A 146 -13.31 6.79 5.82
N GLN A 147 -13.62 8.00 5.38
CA GLN A 147 -13.00 8.57 4.19
C GLN A 147 -11.47 8.70 4.36
N SER A 148 -11.02 9.19 5.51
CA SER A 148 -9.58 9.27 5.83
C SER A 148 -8.94 7.89 5.86
N PHE A 149 -9.59 6.90 6.47
CA PHE A 149 -9.10 5.53 6.50
C PHE A 149 -8.94 4.96 5.09
N PHE A 150 -9.97 5.04 4.24
CA PHE A 150 -9.92 4.52 2.87
C PHE A 150 -9.08 5.37 1.91
N ASN A 151 -8.62 6.52 2.32
CA ASN A 151 -7.61 7.27 1.57
C ASN A 151 -6.20 6.67 1.71
N HIS A 152 -5.97 5.86 2.76
CA HIS A 152 -4.68 5.24 3.05
C HIS A 152 -4.71 3.71 3.00
N TYR A 153 -5.89 3.09 3.26
CA TYR A 153 -6.06 1.65 3.24
C TYR A 153 -6.82 1.21 2.00
N HIS A 154 -6.25 0.25 1.27
CA HIS A 154 -6.86 -0.36 0.09
C HIS A 154 -7.52 -1.69 0.48
N PRO A 155 -8.85 -1.84 0.36
CA PRO A 155 -9.51 -3.14 0.51
C PRO A 155 -9.09 -4.10 -0.61
N PRO A 156 -8.93 -5.40 -0.35
CA PRO A 156 -8.45 -6.38 -1.32
C PRO A 156 -9.55 -6.81 -2.32
N PHE A 157 -10.18 -5.84 -2.98
CA PHE A 157 -11.26 -6.03 -3.95
C PHE A 157 -10.99 -5.27 -5.25
N ASP A 158 -9.73 -5.25 -5.68
CA ASP A 158 -9.29 -4.72 -6.96
C ASP A 158 -9.39 -5.78 -8.07
N ILE A 159 -9.52 -5.30 -9.30
CA ILE A 159 -9.42 -6.12 -10.51
C ILE A 159 -8.05 -5.84 -11.11
N GLU A 160 -7.13 -6.78 -10.97
CA GLU A 160 -5.83 -6.70 -11.63
C GLU A 160 -6.00 -6.88 -13.13
N VAL A 161 -5.73 -5.83 -13.91
CA VAL A 161 -5.85 -5.85 -15.37
C VAL A 161 -4.61 -6.46 -16.00
N LYS A 162 -3.43 -6.14 -15.47
CA LYS A 162 -2.15 -6.64 -15.92
C LYS A 162 -1.12 -6.64 -14.82
N ASP A 163 -0.40 -7.73 -14.75
CA ASP A 163 0.68 -7.98 -13.78
C ASP A 163 1.99 -8.30 -14.51
N TRP A 164 3.11 -7.82 -13.96
CA TRP A 164 4.45 -8.08 -14.46
C TRP A 164 5.35 -8.53 -13.30
N GLU A 165 5.92 -9.72 -13.44
CA GLU A 165 6.96 -10.18 -12.53
C GLU A 165 8.29 -9.49 -12.85
N LEU A 166 8.84 -8.80 -11.88
CA LEU A 166 10.19 -8.27 -11.94
C LEU A 166 11.15 -9.39 -11.50
N THR A 167 11.72 -10.08 -12.47
CA THR A 167 12.67 -11.16 -12.18
C THR A 167 13.87 -10.61 -11.41
N SER A 168 14.13 -11.12 -10.21
CA SER A 168 15.36 -10.83 -9.50
C SER A 168 16.52 -11.42 -10.30
N ALA A 169 17.44 -10.56 -10.74
CA ALA A 169 18.70 -10.97 -11.36
C ALA A 169 19.60 -11.65 -10.30
N LYS A 170 19.22 -12.84 -9.89
CA LYS A 170 20.02 -13.71 -9.02
C LYS A 170 20.42 -14.97 -9.77
N ASN A 171 20.91 -14.81 -11.01
CA ASN A 171 21.68 -15.83 -11.73
C ASN A 171 22.60 -15.11 -12.73
N MET A 172 23.69 -14.56 -12.22
CA MET A 172 24.98 -14.42 -12.90
C MET A 172 26.08 -14.70 -11.88
#